data_0b215e58d808126cb4920e535079333b
#
_entry.id   0b215e58d808126cb4920e535079333b
#
_cell.length_a   1.000
_cell.length_b   1.000
_cell.length_c   1.000
_cell.angle_alpha   90.00
_cell.angle_beta   90.00
_cell.angle_gamma   90.00
#
_symmetry.space_group_name_H-M   'P 1'
#
loop_
_entity.id
_entity.type
_entity.pdbx_description
1 polymer ?
#
loop_
_entity_poly.entity_id
_entity_poly.type
_entity_poly.pdbx_seq_one_letter_code
_entity_poly.pdbx_strand_id
1 'polypeptide(L)'
;MSMHLKNKLGLDWANEKYIRNLYQELGIKGMKPVFKTTRAGKAPYGKFPYLLRNKFIRFSNQVMATDITYIKTPWGMMYFTAVIDLYSRKILSWRLSDSMKTDFCLECVKDAFEEYGVPAIFNTDCGSQYTSAAFVELLQSYNVEISMDGIGRCKDNIFVERTWRTLKYEWIFLRDYSSAEELRKSLGEFVKFFNSERIHQGLDYKTPDEVYEASLITNRLKTKPMAA
;
A
#
# COMPACT_ATOMS: atom_id res chain seq x y z
N MET A 1 -17.94 4.62 -7.02
CA MET A 1 -19.09 5.53 -6.79
C MET A 1 -20.41 4.77 -6.62
N SER A 2 -20.93 4.01 -7.59
CA SER A 2 -22.21 3.30 -7.45
C SER A 2 -22.32 2.45 -6.16
N MET A 3 -21.37 1.56 -5.90
CA MET A 3 -21.35 0.75 -4.67
C MET A 3 -21.23 1.60 -3.39
N HIS A 4 -20.49 2.70 -3.42
CA HIS A 4 -20.42 3.62 -2.29
C HIS A 4 -21.79 4.27 -2.00
N LEU A 5 -22.50 4.72 -3.03
CA LEU A 5 -23.83 5.31 -2.88
C LEU A 5 -24.84 4.28 -2.34
N LYS A 6 -24.77 3.03 -2.80
CA LYS A 6 -25.62 1.96 -2.28
C LYS A 6 -25.31 1.63 -0.82
N ASN A 7 -24.05 1.37 -0.51
CA ASN A 7 -23.65 0.85 0.81
C ASN A 7 -23.68 1.94 1.91
N LYS A 8 -23.32 3.19 1.58
CA LYS A 8 -23.20 4.27 2.57
C LYS A 8 -24.46 5.14 2.66
N LEU A 9 -25.18 5.31 1.55
CA LEU A 9 -26.33 6.22 1.48
C LEU A 9 -27.66 5.52 1.18
N GLY A 10 -27.68 4.19 1.04
CA GLY A 10 -28.89 3.41 0.77
C GLY A 10 -29.54 3.72 -0.59
N LEU A 11 -28.78 4.24 -1.56
CA LEU A 11 -29.30 4.65 -2.86
C LEU A 11 -29.24 3.48 -3.87
N ASP A 12 -30.14 2.51 -3.77
CA ASP A 12 -30.15 1.29 -4.59
C ASP A 12 -30.32 1.58 -6.09
N TRP A 13 -30.97 2.66 -6.46
CA TRP A 13 -31.13 3.10 -7.86
C TRP A 13 -29.83 3.59 -8.51
N ALA A 14 -28.80 3.92 -7.73
CA ALA A 14 -27.52 4.44 -8.22
C ALA A 14 -26.65 3.35 -8.86
N ASN A 15 -27.14 2.72 -9.94
CA ASN A 15 -26.39 1.69 -10.67
C ASN A 15 -25.23 2.29 -11.48
N GLU A 16 -24.30 1.47 -11.95
CA GLU A 16 -23.10 1.91 -12.66
C GLU A 16 -23.43 2.67 -13.94
N LYS A 17 -24.41 2.24 -14.70
CA LYS A 17 -24.82 2.89 -15.97
C LYS A 17 -25.36 4.29 -15.71
N TYR A 18 -26.22 4.46 -14.70
CA TYR A 18 -26.75 5.76 -14.31
C TYR A 18 -25.64 6.72 -13.89
N ILE A 19 -24.74 6.28 -13.00
CA ILE A 19 -23.61 7.08 -12.55
C ILE A 19 -22.68 7.47 -13.68
N ARG A 20 -22.44 6.57 -14.65
CA ARG A 20 -21.62 6.87 -15.83
C ARG A 20 -22.26 7.96 -16.70
N ASN A 21 -23.56 7.87 -16.95
CA ASN A 21 -24.28 8.88 -17.71
C ASN A 21 -24.26 10.25 -17.00
N LEU A 22 -24.52 10.25 -15.68
CA LEU A 22 -24.46 11.46 -14.87
C LEU A 22 -23.08 12.14 -14.91
N TYR A 23 -22.00 11.35 -14.87
CA TYR A 23 -20.63 11.87 -15.01
C TYR A 23 -20.39 12.48 -16.39
N GLN A 24 -20.95 11.90 -17.44
CA GLN A 24 -20.86 12.45 -18.80
C GLN A 24 -21.63 13.78 -18.91
N GLU A 25 -22.85 13.84 -18.39
CA GLU A 25 -23.68 15.07 -18.39
C GLU A 25 -23.03 16.21 -17.60
N LEU A 26 -22.43 15.89 -16.44
CA LEU A 26 -21.75 16.87 -15.59
C LEU A 26 -20.32 17.20 -16.06
N GLY A 27 -19.83 16.57 -17.14
CA GLY A 27 -18.46 16.76 -17.63
C GLY A 27 -17.37 16.25 -16.68
N ILE A 28 -17.74 15.44 -15.67
CA ILE A 28 -16.81 14.90 -14.67
C ILE A 28 -15.95 13.82 -15.32
N LYS A 29 -14.66 14.02 -15.33
CA LYS A 29 -13.67 13.06 -15.85
C LYS A 29 -12.65 12.73 -14.76
N GLY A 30 -12.31 11.43 -14.64
CA GLY A 30 -11.19 11.00 -13.81
C GLY A 30 -9.87 11.58 -14.33
N MET A 31 -8.97 11.99 -13.44
CA MET A 31 -7.63 12.41 -13.82
C MET A 31 -6.89 11.28 -14.52
N LYS A 32 -6.39 11.55 -15.72
CA LYS A 32 -5.57 10.59 -16.46
C LYS A 32 -4.10 10.81 -16.09
N PRO A 33 -3.34 9.75 -15.74
CA PRO A 33 -1.92 9.87 -15.51
C PRO A 33 -1.22 10.33 -16.79
N VAL A 34 -0.35 11.33 -16.67
CA VAL A 34 0.61 11.64 -17.72
C VAL A 34 1.73 10.61 -17.60
N PHE A 35 1.79 9.68 -18.56
CA PHE A 35 2.84 8.66 -18.58
C PHE A 35 4.20 9.34 -18.81
N LYS A 36 5.01 9.41 -17.76
CA LYS A 36 6.45 9.60 -17.88
C LYS A 36 7.09 8.23 -17.75
N THR A 37 7.58 7.68 -18.84
CA THR A 37 8.42 6.48 -18.82
C THR A 37 9.77 6.87 -18.23
N THR A 38 9.95 6.70 -16.93
CA THR A 38 11.28 6.72 -16.32
C THR A 38 11.96 5.42 -16.77
N ARG A 39 13.06 5.55 -17.53
CA ARG A 39 13.89 4.36 -17.82
C ARG A 39 14.51 3.95 -16.49
N ALA A 40 14.22 2.72 -16.05
CA ALA A 40 14.92 2.12 -14.94
C ALA A 40 16.42 2.12 -15.26
N GLY A 41 17.22 2.73 -14.39
CA GLY A 41 18.67 2.57 -14.43
C GLY A 41 19.01 1.07 -14.35
N LYS A 42 20.19 0.68 -14.82
CA LYS A 42 20.69 -0.69 -14.60
C LYS A 42 20.89 -0.88 -13.10
N ALA A 43 19.84 -1.32 -12.41
CA ALA A 43 19.95 -1.71 -11.01
C ALA A 43 20.84 -2.96 -10.93
N PRO A 44 21.72 -3.06 -9.93
CA PRO A 44 22.40 -4.32 -9.65
C PRO A 44 21.34 -5.39 -9.41
N TYR A 45 21.64 -6.63 -9.80
CA TYR A 45 20.73 -7.77 -9.60
C TYR A 45 20.25 -7.80 -8.14
N GLY A 46 18.95 -8.02 -7.94
CA GLY A 46 18.38 -8.17 -6.58
C GLY A 46 19.15 -9.26 -5.82
N LYS A 47 19.45 -9.00 -4.54
CA LYS A 47 20.16 -9.95 -3.69
C LYS A 47 19.33 -11.19 -3.34
N PHE A 48 18.01 -11.09 -3.46
CA PHE A 48 17.06 -12.13 -3.03
C PHE A 48 16.10 -12.52 -4.17
N PRO A 49 15.65 -13.78 -4.19
CA PRO A 49 14.69 -14.24 -5.19
C PRO A 49 13.30 -13.67 -4.96
N TYR A 50 12.49 -13.59 -6.01
CA TYR A 50 11.06 -13.28 -5.89
C TYR A 50 10.28 -14.52 -5.46
N LEU A 51 9.76 -14.51 -4.23
CA LEU A 51 9.13 -15.65 -3.59
C LEU A 51 7.60 -15.73 -3.81
N LEU A 52 6.99 -14.68 -4.37
CA LEU A 52 5.53 -14.58 -4.46
C LEU A 52 4.96 -15.14 -5.77
N ARG A 53 5.81 -15.62 -6.71
CA ARG A 53 5.33 -16.22 -7.95
C ARG A 53 4.50 -17.47 -7.65
N ASN A 54 3.25 -17.45 -8.11
CA ASN A 54 2.28 -18.55 -7.90
C ASN A 54 1.98 -18.85 -6.43
N LYS A 55 2.32 -17.93 -5.50
CA LYS A 55 1.99 -18.07 -4.09
C LYS A 55 0.63 -17.46 -3.80
N PHE A 56 -0.27 -18.25 -3.24
CA PHE A 56 -1.55 -17.75 -2.76
C PHE A 56 -1.38 -17.18 -1.36
N ILE A 57 -1.66 -15.89 -1.23
CA ILE A 57 -1.72 -15.21 0.07
C ILE A 57 -3.11 -15.47 0.63
N ARG A 58 -3.20 -16.11 1.81
CA ARG A 58 -4.45 -16.66 2.35
C ARG A 58 -4.97 -15.93 3.58
N PHE A 59 -4.13 -15.15 4.25
CA PHE A 59 -4.47 -14.44 5.48
C PHE A 59 -3.58 -13.22 5.68
N SER A 60 -4.05 -12.30 6.50
CA SER A 60 -3.33 -11.08 6.89
C SER A 60 -2.03 -11.41 7.65
N ASN A 61 -1.02 -10.60 7.47
CA ASN A 61 0.34 -10.76 8.02
C ASN A 61 1.12 -11.97 7.46
N GLN A 62 0.62 -12.64 6.43
CA GLN A 62 1.40 -13.67 5.74
C GLN A 62 2.52 -13.05 4.91
N VAL A 63 2.21 -11.98 4.20
CA VAL A 63 3.16 -11.25 3.35
C VAL A 63 2.94 -9.76 3.53
N MET A 64 3.98 -9.05 3.90
CA MET A 64 4.03 -7.59 3.89
C MET A 64 4.91 -7.10 2.74
N ALA A 65 4.61 -5.94 2.21
CA ALA A 65 5.41 -5.30 1.18
C ALA A 65 5.63 -3.83 1.48
N THR A 66 6.74 -3.29 1.01
CA THR A 66 7.06 -1.86 1.11
C THR A 66 7.61 -1.33 -0.20
N ASP A 67 7.46 -0.03 -0.39
CA ASP A 67 8.03 0.73 -1.50
C ASP A 67 8.08 2.21 -1.12
N ILE A 68 8.86 2.99 -1.86
CA ILE A 68 8.98 4.44 -1.70
C ILE A 68 8.31 5.14 -2.85
N THR A 69 7.46 6.13 -2.54
CA THR A 69 6.93 7.03 -3.57
C THR A 69 7.37 8.47 -3.34
N TYR A 70 7.50 9.20 -4.44
CA TYR A 70 7.97 10.59 -4.48
C TYR A 70 6.76 11.52 -4.50
N ILE A 71 6.78 12.55 -3.67
CA ILE A 71 5.78 13.62 -3.63
C ILE A 71 6.51 14.94 -3.90
N LYS A 72 6.22 15.54 -5.05
CA LYS A 72 6.76 16.85 -5.40
C LYS A 72 5.97 17.93 -4.68
N THR A 73 6.67 18.78 -3.93
CA THR A 73 6.11 19.92 -3.20
C THR A 73 6.73 21.24 -3.65
N PRO A 74 6.14 22.39 -3.31
CA PRO A 74 6.74 23.69 -3.63
C PRO A 74 8.13 23.91 -3.00
N TRP A 75 8.41 23.26 -1.86
CA TRP A 75 9.67 23.37 -1.11
C TRP A 75 10.67 22.24 -1.39
N GLY A 76 10.39 21.34 -2.31
CA GLY A 76 11.30 20.25 -2.69
C GLY A 76 10.63 18.90 -2.87
N MET A 77 11.45 17.86 -2.94
CA MET A 77 10.98 16.50 -3.07
C MET A 77 10.81 15.87 -1.68
N MET A 78 9.64 15.31 -1.41
CA MET A 78 9.37 14.52 -0.22
C MET A 78 9.25 13.03 -0.59
N TYR A 79 9.62 12.17 0.33
CA TYR A 79 9.65 10.72 0.15
C TYR A 79 8.67 10.08 1.15
N PHE A 80 7.74 9.30 0.62
CA PHE A 80 6.76 8.60 1.43
C PHE A 80 6.96 7.10 1.26
N THR A 81 7.12 6.39 2.36
CA THR A 81 7.16 4.93 2.41
C THR A 81 6.03 4.39 3.26
N ALA A 82 5.56 3.20 2.95
CA ALA A 82 4.58 2.49 3.77
C ALA A 82 4.82 0.99 3.71
N VAL A 83 4.46 0.31 4.80
CA VAL A 83 4.35 -1.15 4.85
C VAL A 83 2.89 -1.52 4.66
N ILE A 84 2.62 -2.41 3.72
CA ILE A 84 1.27 -2.81 3.31
C ILE A 84 1.13 -4.32 3.48
N ASP A 85 0.06 -4.76 4.12
CA ASP A 85 -0.35 -6.17 4.12
C ASP A 85 -0.92 -6.56 2.75
N LEU A 86 -0.33 -7.53 2.09
CA LEU A 86 -0.73 -7.89 0.73
C LEU A 86 -2.05 -8.65 0.64
N TYR A 87 -2.53 -9.24 1.73
CA TYR A 87 -3.82 -9.91 1.76
C TYR A 87 -4.98 -8.92 1.83
N SER A 88 -4.97 -8.05 2.83
CA SER A 88 -6.02 -7.07 3.10
C SER A 88 -5.81 -5.74 2.36
N ARG A 89 -4.59 -5.48 1.88
CA ARG A 89 -4.13 -4.19 1.33
C ARG A 89 -4.10 -3.07 2.37
N LYS A 90 -4.19 -3.38 3.65
CA LYS A 90 -4.11 -2.42 4.75
C LYS A 90 -2.72 -1.80 4.79
N ILE A 91 -2.64 -0.48 4.89
CA ILE A 91 -1.42 0.25 5.21
C ILE A 91 -1.20 0.08 6.71
N LEU A 92 -0.16 -0.66 7.09
CA LEU A 92 0.16 -0.99 8.48
C LEU A 92 0.95 0.13 9.15
N SER A 93 1.94 0.65 8.46
CA SER A 93 2.76 1.78 8.92
C SER A 93 3.18 2.65 7.75
N TRP A 94 3.60 3.87 8.04
CA TRP A 94 4.10 4.80 7.03
C TRP A 94 5.05 5.84 7.62
N ARG A 95 5.91 6.40 6.76
CA ARG A 95 6.82 7.48 7.12
C ARG A 95 6.93 8.48 5.97
N LEU A 96 7.15 9.75 6.33
CA LEU A 96 7.44 10.85 5.40
C LEU A 96 8.81 11.43 5.75
N SER A 97 9.67 11.57 4.75
CA SER A 97 11.02 12.11 4.88
C SER A 97 11.31 13.14 3.79
N ASP A 98 12.20 14.07 4.04
CA ASP A 98 12.79 14.99 3.07
C ASP A 98 14.06 14.42 2.43
N SER A 99 14.53 13.27 2.90
CA SER A 99 15.72 12.60 2.37
C SER A 99 15.47 11.11 2.06
N MET A 100 16.20 10.58 1.07
CA MET A 100 16.14 9.16 0.67
C MET A 100 17.10 8.27 1.48
N LYS A 101 17.42 8.61 2.72
CA LYS A 101 18.22 7.74 3.60
C LYS A 101 17.43 6.48 3.96
N THR A 102 18.12 5.40 4.30
CA THR A 102 17.49 4.11 4.66
C THR A 102 16.72 4.18 5.98
N ASP A 103 17.08 5.09 6.88
CA ASP A 103 16.57 5.14 8.25
C ASP A 103 15.04 5.20 8.34
N PHE A 104 14.39 6.06 7.54
CA PHE A 104 12.92 6.17 7.58
C PHE A 104 12.21 4.91 7.07
N CYS A 105 12.86 4.10 6.22
CA CYS A 105 12.36 2.79 5.82
C CYS A 105 12.49 1.78 6.94
N LEU A 106 13.62 1.79 7.66
CA LEU A 106 13.86 0.91 8.81
C LEU A 106 12.84 1.17 9.93
N GLU A 107 12.62 2.43 10.27
CA GLU A 107 11.61 2.84 11.26
C GLU A 107 10.21 2.39 10.84
N CYS A 108 9.85 2.60 9.58
CA CYS A 108 8.55 2.18 9.06
C CYS A 108 8.32 0.67 9.22
N VAL A 109 9.34 -0.16 8.94
CA VAL A 109 9.26 -1.62 9.09
C VAL A 109 9.16 -2.02 10.56
N LYS A 110 9.96 -1.40 11.43
CA LYS A 110 9.93 -1.66 12.89
C LYS A 110 8.54 -1.38 13.46
N ASP A 111 7.95 -0.22 13.15
CA ASP A 111 6.60 0.12 13.63
C ASP A 111 5.57 -0.92 13.16
N ALA A 112 5.64 -1.35 11.89
CA ALA A 112 4.72 -2.36 11.40
C ALA A 112 4.87 -3.69 12.14
N PHE A 113 6.11 -4.12 12.42
CA PHE A 113 6.36 -5.38 13.12
C PHE A 113 5.98 -5.33 14.60
N GLU A 114 6.21 -4.19 15.26
CA GLU A 114 5.83 -3.97 16.65
C GLU A 114 4.31 -3.98 16.86
N GLU A 115 3.58 -3.33 15.96
CA GLU A 115 2.12 -3.18 16.10
C GLU A 115 1.33 -4.40 15.57
N TYR A 116 1.78 -4.95 14.42
CA TYR A 116 1.01 -5.97 13.69
C TYR A 116 1.65 -7.36 13.70
N GLY A 117 2.87 -7.48 14.22
CA GLY A 117 3.64 -8.73 14.22
C GLY A 117 4.47 -8.93 12.95
N VAL A 118 5.32 -9.94 13.00
CA VAL A 118 6.30 -10.24 11.95
C VAL A 118 5.68 -11.12 10.88
N PRO A 119 5.79 -10.76 9.57
CA PRO A 119 5.26 -11.59 8.49
C PRO A 119 6.16 -12.81 8.19
N ALA A 120 5.62 -13.80 7.50
CA ALA A 120 6.44 -14.90 6.97
C ALA A 120 7.37 -14.42 5.85
N ILE A 121 6.86 -13.54 4.97
CA ILE A 121 7.63 -13.00 3.83
C ILE A 121 7.50 -11.48 3.84
N PHE A 122 8.63 -10.79 3.58
CA PHE A 122 8.68 -9.36 3.35
C PHE A 122 9.14 -9.08 1.92
N ASN A 123 8.32 -8.39 1.12
CA ASN A 123 8.59 -8.10 -0.28
C ASN A 123 8.98 -6.64 -0.50
N THR A 124 10.03 -6.41 -1.29
CA THR A 124 10.51 -5.08 -1.66
C THR A 124 10.85 -5.02 -3.14
N ASP A 125 11.06 -3.82 -3.67
CA ASP A 125 11.79 -3.65 -4.92
C ASP A 125 13.32 -3.82 -4.71
N CYS A 126 14.08 -3.67 -5.79
CA CYS A 126 15.55 -3.72 -5.76
C CYS A 126 16.18 -2.34 -5.49
N GLY A 127 15.49 -1.41 -4.85
CA GLY A 127 15.99 -0.08 -4.51
C GLY A 127 17.20 -0.12 -3.58
N SER A 128 18.06 0.92 -3.66
CA SER A 128 19.28 0.99 -2.84
C SER A 128 19.01 0.96 -1.34
N GLN A 129 17.87 1.50 -0.90
CA GLN A 129 17.43 1.47 0.50
C GLN A 129 17.20 0.04 0.97
N TYR A 130 16.51 -0.76 0.15
CA TYR A 130 16.09 -2.14 0.47
C TYR A 130 17.20 -3.18 0.25
N THR A 131 18.21 -2.84 -0.56
CA THR A 131 19.41 -3.68 -0.75
C THR A 131 20.57 -3.28 0.17
N SER A 132 20.39 -2.28 1.05
CA SER A 132 21.40 -1.89 2.03
C SER A 132 21.62 -2.97 3.08
N ALA A 133 22.84 -3.06 3.61
CA ALA A 133 23.17 -4.02 4.66
C ALA A 133 22.24 -3.88 5.87
N ALA A 134 22.02 -2.64 6.34
CA ALA A 134 21.17 -2.36 7.50
C ALA A 134 19.72 -2.85 7.31
N PHE A 135 19.15 -2.71 6.11
CA PHE A 135 17.78 -3.17 5.85
C PHE A 135 17.69 -4.70 5.80
N VAL A 136 18.66 -5.35 5.16
CA VAL A 136 18.73 -6.81 5.09
C VAL A 136 18.96 -7.41 6.48
N GLU A 137 19.89 -6.86 7.27
CA GLU A 137 20.17 -7.28 8.64
C GLU A 137 18.94 -7.13 9.56
N LEU A 138 18.18 -6.04 9.41
CA LEU A 138 16.93 -5.86 10.14
C LEU A 138 15.95 -7.01 9.87
N LEU A 139 15.66 -7.32 8.59
CA LEU A 139 14.73 -8.39 8.25
C LEU A 139 15.24 -9.77 8.70
N GLN A 140 16.55 -10.03 8.58
CA GLN A 140 17.16 -11.27 9.05
C GLN A 140 17.10 -11.43 10.55
N SER A 141 17.25 -10.33 11.32
CA SER A 141 17.13 -10.38 12.79
C SER A 141 15.74 -10.80 13.28
N TYR A 142 14.72 -10.59 12.45
CA TYR A 142 13.35 -11.06 12.70
C TYR A 142 13.04 -12.44 12.08
N ASN A 143 14.01 -13.11 11.46
CA ASN A 143 13.83 -14.39 10.74
C ASN A 143 12.76 -14.34 9.63
N VAL A 144 12.66 -13.21 8.92
CA VAL A 144 11.72 -13.02 7.82
C VAL A 144 12.32 -13.49 6.51
N GLU A 145 11.55 -14.23 5.71
CA GLU A 145 11.95 -14.55 4.33
C GLU A 145 11.89 -13.29 3.46
N ILE A 146 13.04 -12.92 2.88
CA ILE A 146 13.15 -11.72 2.03
C ILE A 146 12.82 -12.09 0.59
N SER A 147 11.87 -11.35 0.01
CA SER A 147 11.49 -11.43 -1.40
C SER A 147 11.80 -10.11 -2.09
N MET A 148 12.38 -10.15 -3.28
CA MET A 148 12.61 -8.95 -4.08
C MET A 148 12.01 -9.08 -5.46
N ASP A 149 11.39 -7.99 -5.93
CA ASP A 149 10.79 -7.93 -7.26
C ASP A 149 11.85 -8.15 -8.35
N GLY A 150 11.49 -8.88 -9.39
CA GLY A 150 12.38 -9.11 -10.52
C GLY A 150 12.58 -7.84 -11.36
N ILE A 151 13.79 -7.65 -11.88
CA ILE A 151 14.13 -6.52 -12.74
C ILE A 151 13.18 -6.46 -13.95
N GLY A 152 12.54 -5.32 -14.15
CA GLY A 152 11.61 -5.09 -15.27
C GLY A 152 10.23 -5.73 -15.11
N ARG A 153 9.87 -6.23 -13.94
CA ARG A 153 8.58 -6.87 -13.65
C ARG A 153 7.70 -6.01 -12.75
N CYS A 154 7.17 -4.92 -13.30
CA CYS A 154 6.23 -4.02 -12.59
C CYS A 154 4.99 -4.73 -12.02
N LYS A 155 4.71 -5.96 -12.42
CA LYS A 155 3.52 -6.70 -11.93
C LYS A 155 3.72 -7.33 -10.56
N ASP A 156 4.96 -7.43 -10.09
CA ASP A 156 5.28 -8.14 -8.86
C ASP A 156 4.88 -7.32 -7.62
N ASN A 157 4.84 -5.97 -7.71
CA ASN A 157 4.42 -5.05 -6.64
C ASN A 157 3.15 -4.24 -6.96
N ILE A 158 2.27 -4.80 -7.78
CA ILE A 158 1.09 -4.10 -8.32
C ILE A 158 0.15 -3.50 -7.24
N PHE A 159 0.08 -4.10 -6.05
CA PHE A 159 -0.78 -3.61 -4.97
C PHE A 159 -0.23 -2.34 -4.36
N VAL A 160 1.07 -2.26 -4.15
CA VAL A 160 1.74 -1.06 -3.63
C VAL A 160 1.70 0.05 -4.68
N GLU A 161 2.00 -0.25 -5.95
CA GLU A 161 1.89 0.72 -7.04
C GLU A 161 0.46 1.30 -7.19
N ARG A 162 -0.57 0.48 -7.03
CA ARG A 162 -1.97 0.94 -7.04
C ARG A 162 -2.28 1.84 -5.85
N THR A 163 -1.71 1.56 -4.69
CA THR A 163 -1.85 2.42 -3.50
C THR A 163 -1.22 3.79 -3.76
N TRP A 164 -0.02 3.83 -4.37
CA TRP A 164 0.60 5.10 -4.78
C TRP A 164 -0.21 5.87 -5.81
N ARG A 165 -0.82 5.16 -6.74
CA ARG A 165 -1.72 5.80 -7.71
C ARG A 165 -2.93 6.42 -7.00
N THR A 166 -3.57 5.70 -6.10
CA THR A 166 -4.69 6.21 -5.29
C THR A 166 -4.25 7.42 -4.47
N LEU A 167 -3.14 7.31 -3.73
CA LEU A 167 -2.58 8.41 -2.97
C LEU A 167 -2.38 9.67 -3.82
N LYS A 168 -1.72 9.54 -4.97
CA LYS A 168 -1.38 10.70 -5.80
C LYS A 168 -2.60 11.32 -6.47
N TYR A 169 -3.44 10.50 -7.13
CA TYR A 169 -4.51 11.00 -7.99
C TYR A 169 -5.85 11.22 -7.26
N GLU A 170 -6.10 10.53 -6.18
CA GLU A 170 -7.34 10.66 -5.43
C GLU A 170 -7.16 11.51 -4.16
N TRP A 171 -5.91 11.89 -3.80
CA TRP A 171 -5.65 12.65 -2.59
C TRP A 171 -4.66 13.81 -2.77
N ILE A 172 -3.38 13.55 -3.09
CA ILE A 172 -2.32 14.57 -3.11
C ILE A 172 -2.55 15.63 -4.19
N PHE A 173 -2.84 15.24 -5.43
CA PHE A 173 -2.98 16.17 -6.56
C PHE A 173 -4.30 16.97 -6.54
N LEU A 174 -5.17 16.69 -5.60
CA LEU A 174 -6.43 17.42 -5.40
C LEU A 174 -6.31 18.51 -4.31
N ARG A 175 -5.14 18.67 -3.71
CA ARG A 175 -4.89 19.57 -2.59
C ARG A 175 -3.61 20.36 -2.80
N ASP A 176 -3.59 21.57 -2.26
CA ASP A 176 -2.38 22.37 -2.12
C ASP A 176 -1.88 22.27 -0.67
N TYR A 177 -0.58 22.28 -0.50
CA TYR A 177 0.07 22.16 0.80
C TYR A 177 1.02 23.35 0.99
N SER A 178 0.96 23.97 2.17
CA SER A 178 1.81 25.11 2.54
C SER A 178 3.07 24.69 3.31
N SER A 179 3.07 23.51 3.91
CA SER A 179 4.18 23.01 4.73
C SER A 179 4.28 21.46 4.72
N ALA A 180 5.45 20.97 5.14
CA ALA A 180 5.68 19.55 5.32
C ALA A 180 4.81 18.96 6.45
N GLU A 181 4.48 19.76 7.46
CA GLU A 181 3.61 19.35 8.56
C GLU A 181 2.17 19.17 8.08
N GLU A 182 1.65 20.09 7.28
CA GLU A 182 0.33 19.98 6.66
C GLU A 182 0.25 18.75 5.74
N LEU A 183 1.28 18.52 4.93
CA LEU A 183 1.38 17.31 4.12
C LEU A 183 1.37 16.04 4.99
N ARG A 184 2.13 16.01 6.08
CA ARG A 184 2.18 14.88 7.01
C ARG A 184 0.81 14.60 7.63
N LYS A 185 0.11 15.63 8.09
CA LYS A 185 -1.25 15.51 8.62
C LYS A 185 -2.21 14.94 7.59
N SER A 186 -2.17 15.48 6.38
CA SER A 186 -2.99 15.03 5.25
C SER A 186 -2.71 13.56 4.86
N LEU A 187 -1.45 13.13 4.92
CA LEU A 187 -1.08 11.73 4.68
C LEU A 187 -1.66 10.80 5.76
N GLY A 188 -1.66 11.22 7.02
CA GLY A 188 -2.32 10.48 8.10
C GLY A 188 -3.83 10.34 7.88
N GLU A 189 -4.49 11.41 7.43
CA GLU A 189 -5.90 11.39 7.05
C GLU A 189 -6.15 10.47 5.84
N PHE A 190 -5.25 10.50 4.85
CA PHE A 190 -5.31 9.56 3.72
C PHE A 190 -5.24 8.11 4.17
N VAL A 191 -4.27 7.76 5.03
CA VAL A 191 -4.09 6.38 5.51
C VAL A 191 -5.35 5.92 6.27
N LYS A 192 -5.91 6.77 7.12
CA LYS A 192 -7.17 6.48 7.81
C LYS A 192 -8.30 6.24 6.81
N PHE A 193 -8.52 7.17 5.87
CA PHE A 193 -9.54 7.03 4.82
C PHE A 193 -9.34 5.75 4.00
N PHE A 194 -8.10 5.48 3.56
CA PHE A 194 -7.76 4.32 2.74
C PHE A 194 -8.07 3.01 3.45
N ASN A 195 -7.72 2.90 4.74
CA ASN A 195 -7.89 1.69 5.53
C ASN A 195 -9.34 1.46 5.97
N SER A 196 -10.04 2.50 6.46
CA SER A 196 -11.31 2.35 7.16
C SER A 196 -12.55 2.79 6.39
N GLU A 197 -12.40 3.57 5.30
CA GLU A 197 -13.55 4.13 4.59
C GLU A 197 -13.58 3.77 3.11
N ARG A 198 -12.41 3.65 2.47
CA ARG A 198 -12.32 3.38 1.05
C ARG A 198 -12.58 1.91 0.76
N ILE A 199 -13.69 1.63 0.06
CA ILE A 199 -14.01 0.30 -0.42
C ILE A 199 -13.19 -0.08 -1.65
N HIS A 200 -12.78 -1.35 -1.76
CA HIS A 200 -11.95 -1.86 -2.84
C HIS A 200 -12.68 -2.97 -3.61
N GLN A 201 -12.84 -2.81 -4.91
CA GLN A 201 -13.47 -3.82 -5.75
C GLN A 201 -12.79 -5.20 -5.64
N GLY A 202 -11.47 -5.24 -5.59
CA GLY A 202 -10.73 -6.49 -5.45
C GLY A 202 -10.67 -7.04 -4.02
N LEU A 203 -11.43 -6.47 -3.08
CA LEU A 203 -11.73 -6.97 -1.74
C LEU A 203 -13.24 -7.16 -1.56
N ASP A 204 -13.96 -7.46 -2.65
CA ASP A 204 -15.41 -7.61 -2.66
C ASP A 204 -16.13 -6.40 -2.06
N TYR A 205 -15.65 -5.19 -2.41
CA TYR A 205 -16.15 -3.89 -1.95
C TYR A 205 -16.09 -3.68 -0.43
N LYS A 206 -15.16 -4.38 0.23
CA LYS A 206 -14.82 -4.15 1.64
C LYS A 206 -13.68 -3.15 1.77
N THR A 207 -13.52 -2.62 2.97
CA THR A 207 -12.36 -1.83 3.33
C THR A 207 -11.17 -2.73 3.71
N PRO A 208 -9.92 -2.24 3.63
CA PRO A 208 -8.76 -2.97 4.12
C PRO A 208 -8.88 -3.41 5.60
N ASP A 209 -9.43 -2.57 6.46
CA ASP A 209 -9.64 -2.89 7.88
C ASP A 209 -10.60 -4.06 8.06
N GLU A 210 -11.77 -4.05 7.40
CA GLU A 210 -12.75 -5.15 7.46
C GLU A 210 -12.12 -6.49 7.05
N VAL A 211 -11.32 -6.51 5.98
CA VAL A 211 -10.67 -7.73 5.49
C VAL A 211 -9.56 -8.18 6.44
N TYR A 212 -8.78 -7.24 6.97
CA TYR A 212 -7.70 -7.53 7.91
C TYR A 212 -8.23 -8.17 9.19
N GLU A 213 -9.21 -7.56 9.82
CA GLU A 213 -9.81 -8.03 11.07
C GLU A 213 -10.52 -9.38 10.91
N ALA A 214 -11.30 -9.56 9.84
CA ALA A 214 -11.96 -10.84 9.54
C ALA A 214 -10.94 -11.97 9.37
N SER A 215 -9.78 -11.70 8.77
CA SER A 215 -8.70 -12.67 8.62
C SER A 215 -8.10 -13.08 9.95
N LEU A 216 -7.86 -12.13 10.86
CA LEU A 216 -7.30 -12.42 12.19
C LEU A 216 -8.24 -13.29 13.03
N ILE A 217 -9.54 -13.01 12.99
CA ILE A 217 -10.56 -13.82 13.69
C ILE A 217 -10.55 -15.25 13.17
N THR A 218 -10.55 -15.41 11.85
CA THR A 218 -10.56 -16.74 11.20
C THR A 218 -9.31 -17.55 11.57
N ASN A 219 -8.14 -16.93 11.63
CA ASN A 219 -6.90 -17.61 12.01
C ASN A 219 -6.91 -18.01 13.49
N ARG A 220 -7.39 -17.15 14.40
CA ARG A 220 -7.52 -17.48 15.82
C ARG A 220 -8.46 -18.68 16.08
N LEU A 221 -9.53 -18.80 15.30
CA LEU A 221 -10.46 -19.94 15.41
C LEU A 221 -9.84 -21.24 14.91
N LYS A 222 -8.98 -21.20 13.89
CA LYS A 222 -8.27 -22.38 13.36
C LYS A 222 -7.13 -22.86 14.26
N THR A 223 -6.54 -21.98 15.05
CA THR A 223 -5.41 -22.29 15.96
C THR A 223 -5.84 -22.71 17.36
N LYS A 224 -7.13 -22.60 17.73
CA LYS A 224 -7.63 -23.19 18.98
C LYS A 224 -7.67 -24.71 18.82
N PRO A 225 -6.97 -25.50 19.65
CA PRO A 225 -7.17 -26.94 19.67
C PRO A 225 -8.64 -27.22 19.99
N MET A 226 -9.28 -28.11 19.23
CA MET A 226 -10.56 -28.65 19.65
C MET A 226 -10.35 -29.23 21.04
N ALA A 227 -11.00 -28.63 22.02
CA ALA A 227 -11.05 -29.24 23.37
C ALA A 227 -11.64 -30.63 23.23
N ALA A 228 -10.84 -31.62 23.61
CA ALA A 228 -11.23 -33.02 23.66
C ALA A 228 -12.30 -33.27 24.73
#